data_637974a9d0fa61b873a30d4914f63a65
#
_entry.id   637974a9d0fa61b873a30d4914f63a65
#
_cell.length_a   1.000
_cell.length_b   1.000
_cell.length_c   1.000
_cell.angle_alpha   90.00
_cell.angle_beta   90.00
_cell.angle_gamma   90.00
#
_symmetry.space_group_name_H-M   'P 1'
#
loop_
_entity.id
_entity.type
_entity.pdbx_description
1 polymer ?
#
loop_
_entity_poly.entity_id
_entity_poly.type
_entity_poly.pdbx_seq_one_letter_code
_entity_poly.pdbx_strand_id
1 'polypeptide(L)'
;MLGDVVELSVVVRDIEAAIERYTRLFGLEVHHRGESKEFGFVNAILPTGIGHIELLQPTDPDKAVGKFLAKNGEGVYLVGFECQDIPGSVARLRERGVRVDHREGKDIAWVHPREVNGLFVELRHRERYD
;
A
#
# COMPACT_ATOMS: atom_id res chain seq x y z
N MET A 1 13.16 4.69 13.74
CA MET A 1 11.84 5.20 13.37
C MET A 1 11.12 4.22 12.46
N LEU A 2 11.65 3.89 11.31
CA LEU A 2 11.05 2.89 10.41
C LEU A 2 11.70 1.53 10.59
N GLY A 3 10.87 0.48 10.51
CA GLY A 3 11.32 -0.90 10.50
C GLY A 3 11.43 -1.44 9.08
N ASP A 4 11.05 -2.69 8.90
CA ASP A 4 11.16 -3.36 7.62
C ASP A 4 10.15 -2.86 6.60
N VAL A 5 10.46 -3.03 5.33
CA VAL A 5 9.46 -2.95 4.28
C VAL A 5 8.58 -4.19 4.41
N VAL A 6 7.29 -4.00 4.69
CA VAL A 6 6.34 -5.10 4.95
C VAL A 6 5.20 -5.14 3.96
N GLU A 7 5.06 -4.14 3.10
CA GLU A 7 4.01 -4.10 2.10
C GLU A 7 4.51 -3.52 0.79
N LEU A 8 4.12 -4.15 -0.28
CA LEU A 8 4.29 -3.64 -1.63
C LEU A 8 2.92 -3.68 -2.30
N SER A 9 2.37 -2.52 -2.61
CA SER A 9 1.09 -2.43 -3.31
C SER A 9 1.32 -2.27 -4.81
N VAL A 10 0.65 -3.09 -5.60
CA VAL A 10 0.76 -3.11 -7.06
C VAL A 10 -0.61 -2.88 -7.67
N VAL A 11 -0.72 -1.88 -8.53
CA VAL A 11 -1.96 -1.60 -9.26
C VAL A 11 -2.00 -2.46 -10.51
N VAL A 12 -3.11 -3.17 -10.69
CA VAL A 12 -3.32 -4.08 -11.81
C VAL A 12 -4.67 -3.79 -12.50
N ARG A 13 -4.78 -4.17 -13.77
CA ARG A 13 -6.02 -4.01 -14.53
C ARG A 13 -7.05 -5.07 -14.23
N ASP A 14 -6.59 -6.30 -13.97
CA ASP A 14 -7.43 -7.47 -13.73
C ASP A 14 -6.86 -8.25 -12.55
N ILE A 15 -7.50 -8.10 -11.39
CA ILE A 15 -7.02 -8.70 -10.15
C ILE A 15 -7.05 -10.23 -10.19
N GLU A 16 -8.04 -10.83 -10.85
CA GLU A 16 -8.12 -12.29 -10.94
C GLU A 16 -6.97 -12.85 -11.77
N ALA A 17 -6.66 -12.22 -12.89
CA ALA A 17 -5.53 -12.60 -13.72
C ALA A 17 -4.20 -12.40 -12.99
N ALA A 18 -4.08 -11.32 -12.21
CA ALA A 18 -2.88 -11.04 -11.43
C ALA A 18 -2.69 -12.07 -10.31
N ILE A 19 -3.75 -12.42 -9.59
CA ILE A 19 -3.70 -13.46 -8.55
C ILE A 19 -3.22 -14.77 -9.14
N GLU A 20 -3.81 -15.21 -10.26
CA GLU A 20 -3.42 -16.45 -10.93
C GLU A 20 -1.94 -16.42 -11.30
N ARG A 21 -1.47 -15.32 -11.86
CA ARG A 21 -0.08 -15.16 -12.28
C ARG A 21 0.89 -15.24 -11.09
N TYR A 22 0.59 -14.53 -10.01
CA TYR A 22 1.47 -14.50 -8.83
C TYR A 22 1.48 -15.84 -8.11
N THR A 23 0.35 -16.54 -8.07
CA THR A 23 0.29 -17.89 -7.52
C THR A 23 1.10 -18.86 -8.37
N ARG A 24 0.92 -18.81 -9.68
CA ARG A 24 1.61 -19.72 -10.62
C ARG A 24 3.11 -19.48 -10.66
N LEU A 25 3.54 -18.21 -10.69
CA LEU A 25 4.97 -17.88 -10.83
C LEU A 25 5.73 -17.93 -9.51
N PHE A 26 5.12 -17.52 -8.42
CA PHE A 26 5.82 -17.32 -7.15
C PHE A 26 5.29 -18.17 -6.00
N GLY A 27 4.25 -18.94 -6.22
CA GLY A 27 3.65 -19.77 -5.18
C GLY A 27 2.93 -18.97 -4.10
N LEU A 28 2.62 -17.71 -4.36
CA LEU A 28 1.90 -16.86 -3.40
C LEU A 28 0.42 -17.17 -3.44
N GLU A 29 -0.23 -17.18 -2.27
CA GLU A 29 -1.64 -17.46 -2.16
C GLU A 29 -2.38 -16.30 -1.51
N VAL A 30 -3.65 -16.11 -1.88
CA VAL A 30 -4.49 -15.07 -1.31
C VAL A 30 -4.84 -15.44 0.13
N HIS A 31 -4.53 -14.54 1.07
CA HIS A 31 -4.96 -14.64 2.46
C HIS A 31 -6.26 -13.87 2.70
N HIS A 32 -6.41 -12.71 2.06
CA HIS A 32 -7.56 -11.83 2.27
C HIS A 32 -7.91 -11.09 0.98
N ARG A 33 -9.20 -10.88 0.76
CA ARG A 33 -9.73 -10.05 -0.32
C ARG A 33 -10.69 -9.02 0.28
N GLY A 34 -10.70 -7.83 -0.29
CA GLY A 34 -11.55 -6.76 0.20
C GLY A 34 -11.89 -5.73 -0.85
N GLU A 35 -12.61 -4.73 -0.40
CA GLU A 35 -13.01 -3.58 -1.21
C GLU A 35 -12.93 -2.31 -0.38
N SER A 36 -12.46 -1.23 -0.98
CA SER A 36 -12.53 0.10 -0.42
C SER A 36 -13.36 0.99 -1.34
N LYS A 37 -14.57 1.32 -0.91
CA LYS A 37 -15.41 2.27 -1.65
C LYS A 37 -14.88 3.68 -1.53
N GLU A 38 -14.32 4.02 -0.36
CA GLU A 38 -13.72 5.32 -0.12
C GLU A 38 -12.57 5.61 -1.09
N PHE A 39 -11.67 4.64 -1.27
CA PHE A 39 -10.51 4.82 -2.13
C PHE A 39 -10.68 4.24 -3.53
N GLY A 40 -11.80 3.60 -3.81
CA GLY A 40 -12.18 3.15 -5.15
C GLY A 40 -11.37 1.99 -5.69
N PHE A 41 -11.22 0.91 -4.92
CA PHE A 41 -10.53 -0.29 -5.40
C PHE A 41 -11.06 -1.56 -4.76
N VAL A 42 -10.79 -2.70 -5.40
CA VAL A 42 -10.82 -4.02 -4.78
C VAL A 42 -9.38 -4.46 -4.58
N ASN A 43 -9.12 -5.26 -3.55
CA ASN A 43 -7.76 -5.68 -3.24
C ASN A 43 -7.66 -7.15 -2.88
N ALA A 44 -6.43 -7.66 -2.95
CA ALA A 44 -6.08 -8.99 -2.48
C ALA A 44 -4.72 -8.93 -1.78
N ILE A 45 -4.62 -9.60 -0.65
CA ILE A 45 -3.41 -9.68 0.14
C ILE A 45 -2.78 -11.05 -0.06
N LEU A 46 -1.54 -11.07 -0.53
CA LEU A 46 -0.75 -12.28 -0.75
C LEU A 46 0.46 -12.23 0.17
N PRO A 47 0.45 -12.96 1.30
CA PRO A 47 1.57 -12.94 2.24
C PRO A 47 2.88 -13.40 1.63
N THR A 48 3.96 -12.77 2.07
CA THR A 48 5.34 -13.14 1.76
C THR A 48 6.04 -13.54 3.05
N GLY A 49 7.37 -13.55 3.07
CA GLY A 49 8.11 -13.95 4.27
C GLY A 49 7.80 -13.11 5.50
N ILE A 50 8.06 -11.80 5.43
CA ILE A 50 7.85 -10.90 6.57
C ILE A 50 6.69 -9.93 6.37
N GLY A 51 6.09 -9.90 5.19
CA GLY A 51 5.03 -8.96 4.86
C GLY A 51 4.08 -9.51 3.82
N HIS A 52 3.67 -8.65 2.90
CA HIS A 52 2.75 -9.07 1.84
C HIS A 52 2.85 -8.19 0.60
N ILE A 53 2.39 -8.75 -0.50
CA ILE A 53 2.05 -7.99 -1.69
C ILE A 53 0.56 -7.73 -1.65
N GLU A 54 0.15 -6.49 -1.87
CA GLU A 54 -1.25 -6.12 -2.04
C GLU A 54 -1.50 -5.81 -3.51
N LEU A 55 -2.43 -6.53 -4.11
CA LEU A 55 -2.88 -6.24 -5.47
C LEU A 55 -4.09 -5.32 -5.38
N LEU A 56 -4.10 -4.25 -6.18
CA LEU A 56 -5.16 -3.25 -6.21
C LEU A 56 -5.71 -3.15 -7.62
N GLN A 57 -7.02 -3.36 -7.76
CA GLN A 57 -7.71 -3.08 -9.03
C GLN A 57 -8.65 -1.90 -8.80
N PRO A 58 -8.50 -0.80 -9.56
CA PRO A 58 -9.38 0.35 -9.39
C PRO A 58 -10.83 0.03 -9.78
N THR A 59 -11.77 0.55 -8.99
CA THR A 59 -13.20 0.48 -9.25
C THR A 59 -13.78 1.85 -9.60
N ASP A 60 -13.00 2.91 -9.41
CA ASP A 60 -13.40 4.29 -9.68
C ASP A 60 -12.24 5.02 -10.37
N PRO A 61 -12.40 5.43 -11.64
CA PRO A 61 -11.32 6.09 -12.37
C PRO A 61 -10.97 7.47 -11.83
N ASP A 62 -11.84 8.07 -11.01
CA ASP A 62 -11.61 9.40 -10.45
C ASP A 62 -10.89 9.38 -9.10
N LYS A 63 -10.66 8.20 -8.54
CA LYS A 63 -9.90 8.04 -7.29
C LYS A 63 -8.43 7.78 -7.58
N ALA A 64 -7.60 7.84 -6.53
CA ALA A 64 -6.16 7.80 -6.67
C ALA A 64 -5.62 6.58 -7.41
N VAL A 65 -6.12 5.39 -7.09
CA VAL A 65 -5.65 4.14 -7.73
C VAL A 65 -6.03 4.11 -9.22
N GLY A 66 -7.25 4.55 -9.55
CA GLY A 66 -7.69 4.65 -10.95
C GLY A 66 -6.88 5.67 -11.74
N LYS A 67 -6.60 6.81 -11.15
CA LYS A 67 -5.76 7.84 -11.77
C LYS A 67 -4.33 7.34 -11.98
N PHE A 68 -3.80 6.60 -11.02
CA PHE A 68 -2.48 6.00 -11.15
C PHE A 68 -2.42 5.05 -12.35
N LEU A 69 -3.39 4.15 -12.47
CA LEU A 69 -3.43 3.19 -13.58
C LEU A 69 -3.52 3.91 -14.93
N ALA A 70 -4.36 4.94 -15.02
CA ALA A 70 -4.54 5.69 -16.26
C ALA A 70 -3.26 6.42 -16.68
N LYS A 71 -2.52 6.97 -15.72
CA LYS A 71 -1.31 7.74 -15.98
C LYS A 71 -0.07 6.89 -16.18
N ASN A 72 0.09 5.85 -15.36
CA ASN A 72 1.34 5.08 -15.27
C ASN A 72 1.24 3.66 -15.81
N GLY A 73 0.03 3.13 -16.01
CA GLY A 73 -0.15 1.71 -16.28
C GLY A 73 -0.01 0.87 -15.02
N GLU A 74 0.09 -0.43 -15.18
CA GLU A 74 0.29 -1.35 -14.07
C GLU A 74 1.67 -1.16 -13.43
N GLY A 75 1.76 -1.33 -12.12
CA GLY A 75 3.03 -1.24 -11.43
C GLY A 75 2.91 -0.95 -9.95
N VAL A 76 4.07 -0.75 -9.33
CA VAL A 76 4.16 -0.45 -7.90
C VAL A 76 3.50 0.90 -7.60
N TYR A 77 2.57 0.89 -6.67
CA TYR A 77 1.82 2.07 -6.24
C TYR A 77 2.39 2.67 -4.96
N LEU A 78 2.59 1.84 -3.92
CA LEU A 78 3.17 2.32 -2.67
C LEU A 78 3.99 1.22 -2.01
N VAL A 79 4.83 1.66 -1.06
CA VAL A 79 5.66 0.78 -0.23
C VAL A 79 5.30 1.05 1.23
N GLY A 80 4.94 -0.01 1.97
CA GLY A 80 4.60 0.08 3.37
C GLY A 80 5.78 -0.30 4.26
N PHE A 81 6.11 0.59 5.19
CA PHE A 81 7.13 0.34 6.22
C PHE A 81 6.46 0.03 7.55
N GLU A 82 6.98 -0.94 8.25
CA GLU A 82 6.59 -1.18 9.63
C GLU A 82 6.98 0.02 10.48
N CYS A 83 6.05 0.46 11.32
CA CYS A 83 6.25 1.57 12.22
C CYS A 83 5.48 1.28 13.50
N GLN A 84 6.18 1.22 14.64
CA GLN A 84 5.56 0.88 15.91
C GLN A 84 4.81 2.06 16.53
N ASP A 85 5.36 3.26 16.37
CA ASP A 85 4.78 4.49 16.91
C ASP A 85 4.45 5.44 15.76
N ILE A 86 3.30 5.24 15.15
CA ILE A 86 2.89 6.04 14.00
C ILE A 86 2.69 7.52 14.39
N PRO A 87 1.94 7.85 15.46
CA PRO A 87 1.78 9.26 15.83
C PRO A 87 3.12 9.97 16.13
N GLY A 88 4.02 9.31 16.84
CA GLY A 88 5.34 9.87 17.14
C GLY A 88 6.19 10.07 15.89
N SER A 89 6.15 9.11 14.96
CA SER A 89 6.87 9.23 13.69
C SER A 89 6.31 10.35 12.82
N VAL A 90 4.99 10.48 12.77
CA VAL A 90 4.33 11.58 12.06
C VAL A 90 4.76 12.93 12.62
N ALA A 91 4.76 13.06 13.97
CA ALA A 91 5.19 14.30 14.62
C ALA A 91 6.64 14.64 14.26
N ARG A 92 7.55 13.67 14.32
CA ARG A 92 8.97 13.89 13.95
C ARG A 92 9.14 14.30 12.49
N LEU A 93 8.41 13.68 11.58
CA LEU A 93 8.47 14.02 10.16
C LEU A 93 7.96 15.44 9.92
N ARG A 94 6.85 15.81 10.55
CA ARG A 94 6.29 17.17 10.42
C ARG A 94 7.21 18.21 10.99
N GLU A 95 7.92 17.95 12.09
CA GLU A 95 8.94 18.84 12.64
C GLU A 95 10.08 19.08 11.66
N ARG A 96 10.37 18.13 10.79
CA ARG A 96 11.38 18.23 9.73
C ARG A 96 10.84 18.85 8.44
N GLY A 97 9.60 19.35 8.47
CA GLY A 97 8.97 19.98 7.31
C GLY A 97 8.44 19.02 6.27
N VAL A 98 8.31 17.74 6.61
CA VAL A 98 7.83 16.72 5.68
C VAL A 98 6.29 16.68 5.68
N ARG A 99 5.69 16.64 4.50
CA ARG A 99 4.25 16.53 4.33
C ARG A 99 3.81 15.10 4.59
N VAL A 100 3.01 14.90 5.63
CA VAL A 100 2.47 13.60 6.02
C VAL A 100 0.96 13.70 6.14
N ASP A 101 0.27 12.79 5.48
CA ASP A 101 -1.18 12.63 5.61
C ASP A 101 -1.44 11.58 6.69
N HIS A 102 -2.00 12.02 7.80
CA HIS A 102 -2.33 11.16 8.94
C HIS A 102 -3.71 11.51 9.45
N ARG A 103 -4.63 10.59 9.35
CA ARG A 103 -5.98 10.77 9.89
C ARG A 103 -5.95 10.46 11.39
N GLU A 104 -6.47 11.39 12.19
CA GLU A 104 -6.57 11.20 13.62
C GLU A 104 -7.30 9.90 13.98
N GLY A 105 -6.75 9.15 14.92
CA GLY A 105 -7.31 7.88 15.37
C GLY A 105 -7.08 6.69 14.45
N LYS A 106 -6.33 6.86 13.35
CA LYS A 106 -5.97 5.77 12.45
C LYS A 106 -4.52 5.37 12.64
N ASP A 107 -4.26 4.06 12.59
CA ASP A 107 -2.91 3.49 12.70
C ASP A 107 -2.26 3.36 11.33
N ILE A 108 -2.36 4.41 10.54
CA ILE A 108 -1.79 4.46 9.20
C ILE A 108 -1.51 5.92 8.83
N ALA A 109 -0.40 6.14 8.13
CA ALA A 109 -0.05 7.47 7.63
C ALA A 109 0.67 7.32 6.29
N TRP A 110 0.62 8.38 5.47
CA TRP A 110 1.25 8.37 4.16
C TRP A 110 2.16 9.58 3.99
N VAL A 111 3.35 9.33 3.44
CA VAL A 111 4.31 10.38 3.08
C VAL A 111 4.20 10.61 1.58
N HIS A 112 4.00 11.88 1.21
CA HIS A 112 3.83 12.25 -0.18
C HIS A 112 5.08 11.92 -1.01
N PRO A 113 4.91 11.40 -2.25
CA PRO A 113 6.06 11.01 -3.09
C PRO A 113 7.09 12.13 -3.33
N ARG A 114 6.66 13.40 -3.34
CA ARG A 114 7.57 14.54 -3.52
C ARG A 114 8.62 14.63 -2.42
N GLU A 115 8.32 14.12 -1.24
CA GLU A 115 9.24 14.19 -0.09
C GLU A 115 10.36 13.17 -0.19
N VAL A 116 10.16 12.08 -0.92
CA VAL A 116 11.05 10.92 -0.95
C VAL A 116 11.29 10.41 -2.37
N ASN A 117 11.56 11.35 -3.28
CA ASN A 117 12.03 11.05 -4.63
C ASN A 117 11.08 10.17 -5.46
N GLY A 118 9.78 10.38 -5.29
CA GLY A 118 8.77 9.68 -6.05
C GLY A 118 8.24 8.41 -5.40
N LEU A 119 8.72 8.05 -4.21
CA LEU A 119 8.25 6.89 -3.49
C LEU A 119 7.03 7.25 -2.63
N PHE A 120 5.88 6.64 -2.90
CA PHE A 120 4.71 6.80 -2.04
C PHE A 120 4.85 5.84 -0.86
N VAL A 121 5.06 6.40 0.33
CA VAL A 121 5.37 5.64 1.54
C VAL A 121 4.15 5.56 2.45
N GLU A 122 3.84 4.35 2.91
CA GLU A 122 2.85 4.12 3.93
C GLU A 122 3.53 3.71 5.22
N LEU A 123 3.14 4.32 6.33
CA LEU A 123 3.57 3.90 7.67
C LEU A 123 2.45 3.05 8.25
N ARG A 124 2.78 1.86 8.71
CA ARG A 124 1.78 0.91 9.16
C ARG A 124 2.33 -0.07 10.18
N HIS A 125 1.44 -0.80 10.83
CA HIS A 125 1.84 -1.94 11.64
C HIS A 125 1.98 -3.17 10.75
N ARG A 126 2.79 -4.12 11.21
CA ARG A 126 2.94 -5.40 10.51
C ARG A 126 1.66 -6.23 10.67
N GLU A 127 1.16 -6.77 9.56
CA GLU A 127 0.03 -7.68 9.59
C GLU A 127 0.46 -9.06 10.08
N ARG A 128 -0.50 -9.79 10.65
CA ARG A 128 -0.35 -11.20 11.00
C ARG A 128 -1.25 -12.02 10.09
N TYR A 129 -0.72 -13.14 9.60
CA TYR A 129 -1.42 -14.00 8.64
C TYR A 129 -1.66 -15.39 9.23
N ASP A 130 -2.30 -15.42 10.37
CA ASP A 130 -2.58 -16.68 11.08
C ASP A 130 -3.83 -17.38 10.57
#